data_9eada8df87f767e008ece4a0e1719eaf
#
_entry.id   9eada8df87f767e008ece4a0e1719eaf
#
_cell.length_a   1.000
_cell.length_b   1.000
_cell.length_c   1.000
_cell.angle_alpha   90.00
_cell.angle_beta   90.00
_cell.angle_gamma   90.00
#
_symmetry.space_group_name_H-M   'P 1'
#
loop_
_entity.id
_entity.type
_entity.pdbx_description
1 polymer ?
#
loop_
_entity_poly.entity_id
_entity_poly.type
_entity_poly.pdbx_seq_one_letter_code
_entity_poly.pdbx_strand_id
1 'polypeptide(L)'
;MASSPKSPKSDQASNPPAPVAPGPGPTPLTAEEQNAAGLLPASHWAAQPLEEEATVDDGASSLGSFISSSASLSSTIFQYRTIHGRTYHGDVGNAEAYEPNDQRHVEAMEIFHHAMMVQLDGQLYLSPLDKKSDFADEYPNAEVIGTDVSPIQPSWVPPNVKFEIDDCNLDWTYADDSFDFIHMRMLAGVVTDWDKLFRNAFRCCKPGGYVESLGSGIHFLSDDGSVKEGTAMHQWGKVFGEAGKKLGRPFTVYEDDLQRKGMEAAGFVDIEFKDIQCPMGVWHPDKKAAERGLWYKIAVEEDLEGYINYLLNLVMGWTPEETKRFAAHAKKEWNDPKMHGYFWLRVVYGRKPE
;
A
#
# COMPACT_ATOMS: atom_id res chain seq x y z
N MET A 1 1.08 36.60 -63.24
CA MET A 1 1.59 35.22 -62.94
C MET A 1 1.58 35.04 -61.44
N ALA A 2 0.55 34.40 -60.97
CA ALA A 2 0.35 34.15 -59.53
C ALA A 2 0.79 32.70 -59.22
N SER A 3 1.72 32.57 -58.32
CA SER A 3 2.22 31.26 -57.85
C SER A 3 1.36 30.73 -56.68
N SER A 4 0.80 29.54 -56.86
CA SER A 4 0.00 28.82 -55.86
C SER A 4 0.88 28.34 -54.69
N PRO A 5 0.35 28.31 -53.43
CA PRO A 5 1.07 27.78 -52.27
C PRO A 5 1.03 26.25 -52.27
N LYS A 6 2.18 25.66 -51.91
CA LYS A 6 2.37 24.21 -51.72
C LYS A 6 1.69 23.76 -50.40
N SER A 7 0.94 22.67 -50.47
CA SER A 7 0.33 21.95 -49.35
C SER A 7 1.39 21.39 -48.39
N PRO A 8 1.16 21.35 -47.07
CA PRO A 8 2.08 20.73 -46.12
C PRO A 8 2.01 19.21 -46.22
N LYS A 9 3.18 18.57 -46.08
CA LYS A 9 3.35 17.12 -46.04
C LYS A 9 2.71 16.58 -44.77
N SER A 10 1.95 15.50 -44.90
CA SER A 10 1.41 14.70 -43.83
C SER A 10 2.55 14.11 -42.98
N ASP A 11 2.62 14.47 -41.72
CA ASP A 11 3.47 13.79 -40.75
C ASP A 11 2.95 12.36 -40.54
N GLN A 12 3.85 11.40 -40.76
CA GLN A 12 3.60 10.00 -40.46
C GLN A 12 3.42 9.84 -38.95
N ALA A 13 2.26 9.34 -38.55
CA ALA A 13 2.04 8.91 -37.17
C ALA A 13 3.08 7.83 -36.80
N SER A 14 3.95 8.13 -35.87
CA SER A 14 4.88 7.16 -35.31
C SER A 14 4.09 6.11 -34.55
N ASN A 15 4.29 4.84 -34.85
CA ASN A 15 3.76 3.73 -34.08
C ASN A 15 4.15 3.88 -32.60
N PRO A 16 3.26 3.54 -31.66
CA PRO A 16 3.62 3.49 -30.25
C PRO A 16 4.79 2.52 -30.05
N PRO A 17 5.75 2.83 -29.16
CA PRO A 17 6.85 1.94 -28.86
C PRO A 17 6.32 0.59 -28.34
N ALA A 18 6.98 -0.49 -28.77
CA ALA A 18 6.67 -1.83 -28.29
C ALA A 18 6.82 -1.92 -26.77
N PRO A 19 6.01 -2.72 -26.07
CA PRO A 19 6.14 -2.90 -24.63
C PRO A 19 7.56 -3.35 -24.29
N VAL A 20 8.18 -2.64 -23.36
CA VAL A 20 9.50 -2.99 -22.82
C VAL A 20 9.32 -4.29 -22.03
N ALA A 21 10.17 -5.29 -22.30
CA ALA A 21 10.18 -6.50 -21.51
C ALA A 21 10.48 -6.15 -20.05
N PRO A 22 9.76 -6.73 -19.07
CA PRO A 22 10.02 -6.48 -17.66
C PRO A 22 11.48 -6.82 -17.34
N GLY A 23 12.15 -5.95 -16.58
CA GLY A 23 13.46 -6.24 -16.03
C GLY A 23 13.45 -7.56 -15.23
N PRO A 24 14.60 -8.21 -15.02
CA PRO A 24 14.65 -9.43 -14.22
C PRO A 24 14.15 -9.10 -12.81
N GLY A 25 13.04 -9.72 -12.42
CA GLY A 25 12.50 -9.62 -11.07
C GLY A 25 13.50 -10.13 -10.01
N PRO A 26 13.19 -9.96 -8.71
CA PRO A 26 14.06 -10.45 -7.64
C PRO A 26 14.30 -11.95 -7.80
N THR A 27 15.53 -12.41 -7.55
CA THR A 27 15.80 -13.86 -7.49
C THR A 27 15.00 -14.47 -6.34
N PRO A 28 14.14 -15.47 -6.57
CA PRO A 28 13.33 -16.05 -5.52
C PRO A 28 14.14 -16.62 -4.36
N LEU A 29 13.54 -16.69 -3.17
CA LEU A 29 14.09 -17.41 -2.02
C LEU A 29 14.11 -18.90 -2.30
N THR A 30 15.23 -19.53 -2.03
CA THR A 30 15.36 -21.00 -2.11
C THR A 30 14.50 -21.70 -1.07
N ALA A 31 14.17 -22.97 -1.28
CA ALA A 31 13.43 -23.77 -0.31
C ALA A 31 14.17 -23.86 1.05
N GLU A 32 15.51 -23.86 1.03
CA GLU A 32 16.33 -23.88 2.24
C GLU A 32 16.20 -22.56 3.02
N GLU A 33 16.26 -21.41 2.33
CA GLU A 33 16.05 -20.09 2.94
C GLU A 33 14.63 -19.96 3.52
N GLN A 34 13.61 -20.42 2.80
CA GLN A 34 12.22 -20.43 3.28
C GLN A 34 12.06 -21.30 4.54
N ASN A 35 12.64 -22.51 4.55
CA ASN A 35 12.60 -23.40 5.70
C ASN A 35 13.35 -22.80 6.91
N ALA A 36 14.51 -22.19 6.70
CA ALA A 36 15.27 -21.54 7.77
C ALA A 36 14.51 -20.38 8.41
N ALA A 37 13.70 -19.67 7.63
CA ALA A 37 12.78 -18.63 8.10
C ALA A 37 11.51 -19.19 8.77
N GLY A 38 11.31 -20.50 8.76
CA GLY A 38 10.11 -21.16 9.29
C GLY A 38 8.86 -20.91 8.43
N LEU A 39 9.06 -20.61 7.13
CA LEU A 39 7.97 -20.58 6.17
C LEU A 39 7.55 -22.00 5.82
N LEU A 40 6.25 -22.25 5.80
CA LEU A 40 5.70 -23.50 5.32
C LEU A 40 5.75 -23.53 3.79
N PRO A 41 6.19 -24.62 3.16
CA PRO A 41 6.28 -24.71 1.72
C PRO A 41 4.89 -24.65 1.07
N ALA A 42 4.81 -24.21 -0.17
CA ALA A 42 3.59 -24.17 -0.96
C ALA A 42 2.85 -25.53 -0.98
N SER A 43 3.59 -26.64 -1.02
CA SER A 43 3.03 -27.99 -0.94
C SER A 43 2.25 -28.30 0.33
N HIS A 44 2.56 -27.63 1.44
CA HIS A 44 1.80 -27.74 2.69
C HIS A 44 0.35 -27.30 2.50
N TRP A 45 0.15 -26.19 1.81
CA TRP A 45 -1.18 -25.65 1.53
C TRP A 45 -1.92 -26.48 0.48
N ALA A 46 -1.20 -27.01 -0.49
CA ALA A 46 -1.77 -27.89 -1.51
C ALA A 46 -2.27 -29.23 -0.93
N ALA A 47 -1.64 -29.73 0.14
CA ALA A 47 -2.02 -30.99 0.78
C ALA A 47 -3.23 -30.87 1.73
N GLN A 48 -3.61 -29.66 2.16
CA GLN A 48 -4.73 -29.45 3.05
C GLN A 48 -6.06 -29.40 2.28
N PRO A 49 -7.13 -30.08 2.76
CA PRO A 49 -8.43 -30.02 2.11
C PRO A 49 -9.04 -28.62 2.27
N LEU A 50 -9.43 -28.03 1.14
CA LEU A 50 -10.36 -26.90 1.08
C LEU A 50 -11.71 -27.51 0.75
N GLU A 51 -12.74 -27.20 1.52
CA GLU A 51 -14.11 -27.43 1.08
C GLU A 51 -14.30 -26.49 -0.13
N GLU A 52 -14.74 -27.04 -1.27
CA GLU A 52 -15.02 -26.24 -2.46
C GLU A 52 -16.21 -25.33 -2.15
N GLU A 53 -15.93 -24.09 -1.77
CA GLU A 53 -16.94 -23.05 -1.90
C GLU A 53 -17.23 -22.89 -3.40
N ALA A 54 -18.51 -22.99 -3.77
CA ALA A 54 -18.93 -22.76 -5.14
C ALA A 54 -18.36 -21.40 -5.59
N THR A 55 -17.41 -21.44 -6.52
CA THR A 55 -16.86 -20.23 -7.14
C THR A 55 -18.02 -19.52 -7.82
N VAL A 56 -18.49 -18.44 -7.23
CA VAL A 56 -19.26 -17.44 -7.95
C VAL A 56 -18.26 -16.82 -8.91
N ASP A 57 -18.41 -17.17 -10.16
CA ASP A 57 -17.69 -16.54 -11.28
C ASP A 57 -18.22 -15.10 -11.36
N ASP A 58 -17.56 -14.20 -10.66
CA ASP A 58 -17.80 -12.76 -10.77
C ASP A 58 -17.23 -12.33 -12.12
N GLY A 59 -18.11 -12.46 -13.13
CA GLY A 59 -17.83 -12.05 -14.49
C GLY A 59 -17.23 -10.65 -14.49
N ALA A 60 -15.96 -10.57 -14.88
CA ALA A 60 -15.23 -9.34 -15.07
C ALA A 60 -16.00 -8.42 -16.01
N SER A 61 -16.75 -7.47 -15.48
CA SER A 61 -17.33 -6.40 -16.25
C SER A 61 -16.21 -5.43 -16.61
N SER A 62 -15.74 -5.58 -17.84
CA SER A 62 -14.88 -4.61 -18.51
C SER A 62 -15.63 -3.28 -18.66
N LEU A 63 -15.53 -2.41 -17.67
CA LEU A 63 -15.91 -1.02 -17.82
C LEU A 63 -14.73 -0.25 -18.41
N GLY A 64 -14.99 0.29 -19.61
CA GLY A 64 -14.01 0.95 -20.43
C GLY A 64 -13.30 2.11 -19.73
N SER A 65 -11.99 2.13 -19.97
CA SER A 65 -11.05 3.18 -19.67
C SER A 65 -11.58 4.57 -20.03
N PHE A 66 -11.91 5.38 -19.02
CA PHE A 66 -12.08 6.81 -19.20
C PHE A 66 -10.72 7.50 -18.97
N ILE A 67 -9.97 7.64 -20.06
CA ILE A 67 -8.79 8.53 -20.04
C ILE A 67 -9.32 9.97 -20.12
N SER A 68 -9.36 10.65 -19.00
CA SER A 68 -9.58 12.09 -18.99
C SER A 68 -8.24 12.81 -19.20
N SER A 69 -8.21 13.62 -20.25
CA SER A 69 -7.07 14.44 -20.63
C SER A 69 -6.87 15.60 -19.64
N SER A 70 -5.86 15.52 -18.79
CA SER A 70 -5.30 16.70 -18.14
C SER A 70 -3.79 16.55 -18.00
N ALA A 71 -3.07 17.58 -18.49
CA ALA A 71 -1.63 17.80 -18.43
C ALA A 71 -0.74 16.64 -18.91
N SER A 72 0.15 16.97 -19.83
CA SER A 72 1.16 16.14 -20.47
C SER A 72 2.05 15.37 -19.48
N LEU A 73 1.53 14.33 -18.87
CA LEU A 73 2.35 13.30 -18.22
C LEU A 73 3.14 12.58 -19.31
N SER A 74 4.43 12.37 -19.11
CA SER A 74 5.23 11.67 -20.10
C SER A 74 4.65 10.26 -20.30
N SER A 75 4.59 9.78 -21.53
CA SER A 75 4.04 8.45 -21.88
C SER A 75 4.73 7.29 -21.14
N THR A 76 5.88 7.52 -20.52
CA THR A 76 6.62 6.54 -19.72
C THR A 76 5.95 6.22 -18.39
N ILE A 77 5.20 7.13 -17.79
CA ILE A 77 4.49 6.92 -16.51
C ILE A 77 3.40 5.85 -16.64
N PHE A 78 2.84 5.68 -17.83
CA PHE A 78 1.82 4.67 -18.13
C PHE A 78 2.39 3.33 -18.64
N GLN A 79 3.71 3.16 -18.60
CA GLN A 79 4.35 1.88 -18.98
C GLN A 79 4.36 0.95 -17.76
N TYR A 80 3.22 0.30 -17.52
CA TYR A 80 3.07 -0.64 -16.42
C TYR A 80 3.72 -1.99 -16.72
N ARG A 81 4.26 -2.62 -15.68
CA ARG A 81 4.67 -4.03 -15.73
C ARG A 81 3.42 -4.91 -15.65
N THR A 82 3.39 -5.99 -16.42
CA THR A 82 2.31 -6.99 -16.31
C THR A 82 2.88 -8.28 -15.73
N ILE A 83 2.33 -8.70 -14.58
CA ILE A 83 2.74 -9.91 -13.87
C ILE A 83 1.49 -10.74 -13.61
N HIS A 84 1.43 -11.94 -14.19
CA HIS A 84 0.28 -12.85 -14.07
C HIS A 84 -1.08 -12.17 -14.35
N GLY A 85 -1.11 -11.30 -15.38
CA GLY A 85 -2.34 -10.61 -15.81
C GLY A 85 -2.72 -9.36 -15.00
N ARG A 86 -2.00 -9.04 -13.93
CA ARG A 86 -2.16 -7.81 -13.12
C ARG A 86 -1.15 -6.76 -13.58
N THR A 87 -1.50 -5.49 -13.47
CA THR A 87 -0.59 -4.39 -13.79
C THR A 87 0.01 -3.81 -12.51
N TYR A 88 1.28 -3.43 -12.59
CA TYR A 88 2.08 -2.86 -11.51
C TYR A 88 2.81 -1.62 -12.01
N HIS A 89 3.22 -0.75 -11.08
CA HIS A 89 4.06 0.38 -11.41
C HIS A 89 5.25 -0.04 -12.29
N GLY A 90 5.59 0.80 -13.28
CA GLY A 90 6.71 0.55 -14.19
C GLY A 90 8.07 0.78 -13.53
N ASP A 91 9.14 0.48 -14.31
CA ASP A 91 10.53 0.65 -13.85
C ASP A 91 10.99 2.13 -13.87
N VAL A 92 10.07 3.08 -13.72
CA VAL A 92 10.39 4.51 -13.68
C VAL A 92 10.79 4.88 -12.24
N GLY A 93 12.03 5.28 -12.04
CA GLY A 93 12.59 5.52 -10.71
C GLY A 93 13.05 4.23 -10.03
N ASN A 94 13.15 4.26 -8.70
CA ASN A 94 13.51 3.10 -7.87
C ASN A 94 12.29 2.48 -7.16
N ALA A 95 11.08 2.89 -7.55
CA ALA A 95 9.85 2.45 -6.92
C ALA A 95 9.41 1.10 -7.48
N GLU A 96 9.86 0.01 -6.89
CA GLU A 96 9.25 -1.30 -7.07
C GLU A 96 8.02 -1.44 -6.16
N ALA A 97 6.86 -0.99 -6.63
CA ALA A 97 5.62 -1.27 -5.95
C ALA A 97 5.32 -2.78 -6.03
N TYR A 98 5.04 -3.40 -4.89
CA TYR A 98 4.65 -4.81 -4.81
C TYR A 98 3.13 -5.01 -4.96
N GLU A 99 2.37 -3.95 -4.84
CA GLU A 99 0.92 -3.93 -5.03
C GLU A 99 0.57 -3.61 -6.48
N PRO A 100 -0.51 -4.19 -7.03
CA PRO A 100 -1.02 -3.84 -8.35
C PRO A 100 -1.52 -2.39 -8.40
N ASN A 101 -1.64 -1.85 -9.61
CA ASN A 101 -2.26 -0.54 -9.86
C ASN A 101 -3.44 -0.64 -10.83
N ASP A 102 -4.02 -1.83 -10.97
CA ASP A 102 -5.20 -2.04 -11.80
C ASP A 102 -6.50 -1.65 -11.05
N GLN A 103 -7.60 -1.61 -11.79
CA GLN A 103 -8.90 -1.15 -11.29
C GLN A 103 -9.37 -1.92 -10.05
N ARG A 104 -9.17 -3.25 -10.01
CA ARG A 104 -9.57 -4.08 -8.86
C ARG A 104 -8.83 -3.66 -7.59
N HIS A 105 -7.52 -3.39 -7.69
CA HIS A 105 -6.75 -2.95 -6.54
C HIS A 105 -7.14 -1.54 -6.09
N VAL A 106 -7.41 -0.64 -7.04
CA VAL A 106 -7.90 0.72 -6.72
C VAL A 106 -9.21 0.65 -5.95
N GLU A 107 -10.16 -0.19 -6.34
CA GLU A 107 -11.42 -0.41 -5.63
C GLU A 107 -11.17 -0.96 -4.21
N ALA A 108 -10.27 -1.92 -4.06
CA ALA A 108 -9.86 -2.43 -2.74
C ALA A 108 -9.25 -1.33 -1.86
N MET A 109 -8.44 -0.42 -2.44
CA MET A 109 -7.85 0.71 -1.72
C MET A 109 -8.89 1.76 -1.28
N GLU A 110 -9.98 1.96 -2.02
CA GLU A 110 -11.10 2.81 -1.60
C GLU A 110 -11.80 2.22 -0.36
N ILE A 111 -12.08 0.92 -0.37
CA ILE A 111 -12.65 0.22 0.79
C ILE A 111 -11.66 0.24 1.97
N PHE A 112 -10.38 0.06 1.69
CA PHE A 112 -9.32 0.14 2.70
C PHE A 112 -9.25 1.53 3.35
N HIS A 113 -9.41 2.61 2.58
CA HIS A 113 -9.50 3.96 3.11
C HIS A 113 -10.66 4.08 4.11
N HIS A 114 -11.85 3.58 3.75
CA HIS A 114 -12.99 3.56 4.67
C HIS A 114 -12.70 2.74 5.93
N ALA A 115 -12.07 1.57 5.79
CA ALA A 115 -11.67 0.76 6.93
C ALA A 115 -10.73 1.52 7.88
N MET A 116 -9.77 2.29 7.34
CA MET A 116 -8.89 3.12 8.16
C MET A 116 -9.64 4.23 8.89
N MET A 117 -10.61 4.89 8.24
CA MET A 117 -11.48 5.87 8.90
C MET A 117 -12.24 5.26 10.08
N VAL A 118 -12.76 4.04 9.93
CA VAL A 118 -13.44 3.32 11.01
C VAL A 118 -12.46 2.98 12.15
N GLN A 119 -11.20 2.61 11.84
CA GLN A 119 -10.16 2.37 12.86
C GLN A 119 -9.88 3.62 13.69
N LEU A 120 -9.91 4.80 13.09
CA LEU A 120 -9.61 6.07 13.72
C LEU A 120 -10.87 6.81 14.25
N ASP A 121 -12.01 6.10 14.43
CA ASP A 121 -13.28 6.68 14.88
C ASP A 121 -13.75 7.86 14.02
N GLY A 122 -13.56 7.77 12.72
CA GLY A 122 -13.93 8.79 11.73
C GLY A 122 -12.91 9.93 11.57
N GLN A 123 -11.77 9.87 12.27
CA GLN A 123 -10.72 10.87 12.11
C GLN A 123 -9.78 10.52 10.94
N LEU A 124 -9.30 11.51 10.23
CA LEU A 124 -8.30 11.33 9.16
C LEU A 124 -6.88 11.21 9.73
N TYR A 125 -6.62 11.84 10.87
CA TYR A 125 -5.33 11.91 11.55
C TYR A 125 -5.54 12.11 13.05
N LEU A 126 -4.49 11.94 13.86
CA LEU A 126 -4.52 12.08 15.33
C LEU A 126 -3.66 13.23 15.83
N SER A 127 -2.81 13.82 14.99
CA SER A 127 -1.99 14.98 15.34
C SER A 127 -2.83 16.14 15.85
N PRO A 128 -2.39 16.88 16.90
CA PRO A 128 -3.15 17.97 17.49
C PRO A 128 -3.02 19.27 16.67
N LEU A 129 -3.49 19.21 15.42
CA LEU A 129 -3.49 20.36 14.52
C LEU A 129 -4.51 21.41 14.97
N ASP A 130 -4.18 22.68 14.76
CA ASP A 130 -5.17 23.75 14.95
C ASP A 130 -6.25 23.58 13.87
N LYS A 131 -7.51 23.46 14.29
CA LYS A 131 -8.70 23.16 13.45
C LYS A 131 -8.94 24.11 12.25
N LYS A 132 -7.99 24.98 11.95
CA LYS A 132 -8.03 25.90 10.82
C LYS A 132 -7.19 25.47 9.62
N SER A 133 -6.52 24.32 9.65
CA SER A 133 -5.51 23.93 8.66
C SER A 133 -5.65 22.52 8.07
N ASP A 134 -6.86 21.98 7.99
CA ASP A 134 -7.03 20.56 7.70
C ASP A 134 -7.59 20.26 6.30
N PHE A 135 -7.40 19.03 5.87
CA PHE A 135 -7.75 18.39 4.59
C PHE A 135 -8.86 19.01 3.74
N ALA A 136 -8.79 18.78 2.44
CA ALA A 136 -9.40 19.54 1.36
C ALA A 136 -10.90 19.88 1.49
N ASP A 137 -11.74 18.99 2.00
CA ASP A 137 -13.17 19.21 2.11
C ASP A 137 -13.57 19.98 3.39
N GLU A 138 -12.87 19.73 4.48
CA GLU A 138 -13.11 20.42 5.75
C GLU A 138 -12.45 21.80 5.79
N TYR A 139 -11.40 22.01 4.97
CA TYR A 139 -10.56 23.20 5.00
C TYR A 139 -10.29 23.74 3.58
N PRO A 140 -11.26 24.41 2.98
CA PRO A 140 -11.17 24.89 1.60
C PRO A 140 -10.04 25.92 1.36
N ASN A 141 -9.38 26.39 2.42
CA ASN A 141 -8.24 27.30 2.33
C ASN A 141 -6.87 26.60 2.39
N ALA A 142 -6.84 25.30 2.66
CA ALA A 142 -5.59 24.53 2.63
C ALA A 142 -5.26 24.17 1.19
N GLU A 143 -3.98 24.22 0.81
CA GLU A 143 -3.48 23.55 -0.39
C GLU A 143 -3.02 22.15 -0.01
N VAL A 144 -3.61 21.12 -0.63
CA VAL A 144 -3.30 19.73 -0.36
C VAL A 144 -2.57 19.13 -1.54
N ILE A 145 -1.40 18.52 -1.29
CA ILE A 145 -0.62 17.82 -2.29
C ILE A 145 -0.61 16.33 -1.92
N GLY A 146 -1.16 15.50 -2.78
CA GLY A 146 -1.04 14.04 -2.68
C GLY A 146 0.05 13.54 -3.63
N THR A 147 0.89 12.63 -3.17
CA THR A 147 1.95 12.02 -3.99
C THR A 147 1.78 10.52 -4.08
N ASP A 148 2.02 9.98 -5.25
CA ASP A 148 2.05 8.55 -5.52
C ASP A 148 2.99 8.27 -6.71
N VAL A 149 3.51 7.06 -6.80
CA VAL A 149 4.34 6.63 -7.95
C VAL A 149 3.51 6.29 -9.18
N SER A 150 2.21 5.99 -9.00
CA SER A 150 1.27 5.62 -10.04
C SER A 150 0.12 6.63 -10.14
N PRO A 151 -0.35 7.00 -11.35
CA PRO A 151 -1.49 7.90 -11.55
C PRO A 151 -2.82 7.15 -11.38
N ILE A 152 -3.09 6.65 -10.17
CA ILE A 152 -4.29 5.88 -9.80
C ILE A 152 -5.38 6.73 -9.13
N GLN A 153 -5.14 8.02 -8.97
CA GLN A 153 -6.01 8.93 -8.26
C GLN A 153 -7.31 9.19 -9.03
N PRO A 154 -8.42 9.50 -8.32
CA PRO A 154 -9.69 9.79 -8.96
C PRO A 154 -9.59 11.02 -9.87
N SER A 155 -10.33 11.02 -10.98
CA SER A 155 -10.37 12.12 -11.94
C SER A 155 -11.06 13.38 -11.42
N TRP A 156 -11.89 13.25 -10.38
CA TRP A 156 -12.56 14.36 -9.72
C TRP A 156 -12.03 14.50 -8.30
N VAL A 157 -11.53 15.70 -7.98
CA VAL A 157 -10.98 16.04 -6.67
C VAL A 157 -11.41 17.46 -6.29
N PRO A 158 -11.44 17.82 -5.00
CA PRO A 158 -11.64 19.19 -4.56
C PRO A 158 -10.66 20.17 -5.22
N PRO A 159 -11.05 21.43 -5.47
CA PRO A 159 -10.24 22.39 -6.22
C PRO A 159 -8.91 22.78 -5.54
N ASN A 160 -8.79 22.51 -4.26
CA ASN A 160 -7.59 22.75 -3.44
C ASN A 160 -6.69 21.51 -3.29
N VAL A 161 -7.00 20.42 -4.00
CA VAL A 161 -6.16 19.20 -4.06
C VAL A 161 -5.45 19.13 -5.39
N LYS A 162 -4.18 18.80 -5.38
CA LYS A 162 -3.42 18.39 -6.56
C LYS A 162 -2.68 17.09 -6.27
N PHE A 163 -2.52 16.26 -7.29
CA PHE A 163 -1.70 15.05 -7.22
C PHE A 163 -0.44 15.23 -8.06
N GLU A 164 0.66 14.72 -7.52
CA GLU A 164 1.96 14.72 -8.17
C GLU A 164 2.49 13.27 -8.21
N ILE A 165 3.11 12.90 -9.33
CA ILE A 165 3.79 11.60 -9.43
C ILE A 165 5.19 11.78 -8.87
N ASP A 166 5.44 11.16 -7.71
CA ASP A 166 6.72 11.26 -7.03
C ASP A 166 7.04 9.96 -6.26
N ASP A 167 8.32 9.67 -6.07
CA ASP A 167 8.82 8.54 -5.30
C ASP A 167 9.34 9.03 -3.94
N CYS A 168 8.67 8.64 -2.88
CA CYS A 168 9.04 9.04 -1.51
C CYS A 168 10.44 8.58 -1.07
N ASN A 169 11.07 7.63 -1.78
CA ASN A 169 12.44 7.18 -1.53
C ASN A 169 13.51 8.12 -2.06
N LEU A 170 13.15 9.02 -2.97
CA LEU A 170 14.06 10.02 -3.53
C LEU A 170 14.23 11.21 -2.59
N ASP A 171 15.11 12.14 -2.96
CA ASP A 171 15.20 13.43 -2.29
C ASP A 171 13.99 14.28 -2.70
N TRP A 172 13.21 14.73 -1.72
CA TRP A 172 12.03 15.52 -2.00
C TRP A 172 12.39 16.87 -2.60
N THR A 173 11.70 17.24 -3.66
CA THR A 173 11.95 18.48 -4.41
C THR A 173 11.31 19.71 -3.77
N TYR A 174 10.52 19.54 -2.74
CA TYR A 174 9.88 20.62 -2.00
C TYR A 174 10.89 21.47 -1.23
N ALA A 175 10.59 22.76 -1.09
CA ALA A 175 11.41 23.69 -0.32
C ALA A 175 11.42 23.32 1.17
N ASP A 176 12.47 23.78 1.87
CA ASP A 176 12.51 23.70 3.31
C ASP A 176 11.36 24.51 3.92
N ASP A 177 10.82 24.03 5.05
CA ASP A 177 9.79 24.73 5.81
C ASP A 177 8.54 25.09 4.98
N SER A 178 8.12 24.20 4.07
CA SER A 178 7.00 24.46 3.15
C SER A 178 5.67 23.92 3.62
N PHE A 179 5.64 22.86 4.44
CA PHE A 179 4.40 22.20 4.86
C PHE A 179 4.08 22.43 6.33
N ASP A 180 2.82 22.76 6.62
CA ASP A 180 2.29 22.84 7.98
C ASP A 180 2.06 21.43 8.58
N PHE A 181 1.69 20.48 7.71
CA PHE A 181 1.43 19.09 8.06
C PHE A 181 1.85 18.14 6.94
N ILE A 182 2.45 17.01 7.32
CA ILE A 182 2.82 15.93 6.41
C ILE A 182 2.21 14.63 6.96
N HIS A 183 1.38 13.97 6.16
CA HIS A 183 0.75 12.71 6.51
C HIS A 183 1.23 11.58 5.61
N MET A 184 1.70 10.50 6.22
CA MET A 184 2.18 9.30 5.54
C MET A 184 1.37 8.09 6.00
N ARG A 185 0.93 7.26 5.06
CA ARG A 185 0.08 6.13 5.40
C ARG A 185 0.46 4.88 4.62
N MET A 186 0.59 3.75 5.34
CA MET A 186 0.76 2.40 4.79
C MET A 186 1.95 2.26 3.81
N LEU A 187 3.11 2.77 4.20
CA LEU A 187 4.34 2.73 3.38
C LEU A 187 5.24 1.52 3.67
N ALA A 188 4.73 0.51 4.39
CA ALA A 188 5.44 -0.74 4.63
C ALA A 188 5.71 -1.46 3.29
N GLY A 189 6.91 -2.00 3.10
CA GLY A 189 7.32 -2.65 1.85
C GLY A 189 7.58 -1.70 0.68
N VAL A 190 7.41 -0.39 0.87
CA VAL A 190 7.66 0.65 -0.14
C VAL A 190 8.95 1.42 0.18
N VAL A 191 9.12 1.82 1.42
CA VAL A 191 10.26 2.65 1.87
C VAL A 191 11.50 1.79 2.06
N THR A 192 12.61 2.23 1.45
CA THR A 192 13.93 1.57 1.57
C THR A 192 14.76 2.11 2.73
N ASP A 193 14.62 3.40 3.04
CA ASP A 193 15.36 4.11 4.10
C ASP A 193 14.39 5.01 4.89
N TRP A 194 13.88 4.50 6.00
CA TRP A 194 12.95 5.22 6.88
C TRP A 194 13.58 6.46 7.52
N ASP A 195 14.87 6.42 7.81
CA ASP A 195 15.58 7.59 8.35
C ASP A 195 15.65 8.72 7.31
N LYS A 196 15.90 8.37 6.04
CA LYS A 196 15.90 9.34 4.93
C LYS A 196 14.50 9.94 4.76
N LEU A 197 13.45 9.11 4.78
CA LEU A 197 12.07 9.55 4.67
C LEU A 197 11.76 10.62 5.73
N PHE A 198 12.06 10.33 7.00
CA PHE A 198 11.80 11.28 8.08
C PHE A 198 12.71 12.50 8.06
N ARG A 199 13.97 12.40 7.59
CA ARG A 199 14.82 13.58 7.35
C ARG A 199 14.23 14.48 6.27
N ASN A 200 13.71 13.94 5.17
CA ASN A 200 13.00 14.71 4.13
C ASN A 200 11.76 15.40 4.71
N ALA A 201 10.95 14.65 5.47
CA ALA A 201 9.76 15.20 6.13
C ALA A 201 10.12 16.31 7.11
N PHE A 202 11.16 16.13 7.92
CA PHE A 202 11.65 17.15 8.85
C PHE A 202 12.10 18.42 8.14
N ARG A 203 12.87 18.28 7.06
CA ARG A 203 13.33 19.42 6.27
C ARG A 203 12.17 20.22 5.68
N CYS A 204 11.19 19.53 5.11
CA CYS A 204 10.05 20.17 4.43
C CYS A 204 8.95 20.66 5.39
N CYS A 205 8.85 20.10 6.59
CA CYS A 205 7.90 20.55 7.61
C CYS A 205 8.32 21.93 8.16
N LYS A 206 7.38 22.84 8.38
CA LYS A 206 7.63 24.13 9.03
C LYS A 206 7.97 23.96 10.51
N PRO A 207 8.76 24.87 11.11
CA PRO A 207 8.87 24.96 12.55
C PRO A 207 7.47 25.04 13.20
N GLY A 208 7.23 24.26 14.25
CA GLY A 208 5.92 24.12 14.90
C GLY A 208 4.93 23.20 14.17
N GLY A 209 5.19 22.80 12.90
CA GLY A 209 4.36 21.89 12.12
C GLY A 209 4.50 20.44 12.57
N TYR A 210 3.59 19.58 12.09
CA TYR A 210 3.50 18.17 12.47
C TYR A 210 3.77 17.23 11.30
N VAL A 211 4.35 16.09 11.62
CA VAL A 211 4.43 14.93 10.73
C VAL A 211 3.72 13.77 11.41
N GLU A 212 2.85 13.08 10.67
CA GLU A 212 2.15 11.88 11.14
C GLU A 212 2.38 10.72 10.19
N SER A 213 2.57 9.53 10.75
CA SER A 213 2.73 8.29 10.01
C SER A 213 1.84 7.20 10.60
N LEU A 214 0.99 6.60 9.76
CA LEU A 214 0.17 5.45 10.09
C LEU A 214 0.71 4.21 9.40
N GLY A 215 0.95 3.15 10.15
CA GLY A 215 1.40 1.86 9.66
C GLY A 215 0.79 0.70 10.42
N SER A 216 0.94 -0.51 9.90
CA SER A 216 0.45 -1.73 10.52
C SER A 216 1.59 -2.69 10.87
N GLY A 217 1.37 -3.52 11.90
CA GLY A 217 2.13 -4.73 12.09
C GLY A 217 1.74 -5.78 11.04
N ILE A 218 2.67 -6.67 10.75
CA ILE A 218 2.48 -7.75 9.78
C ILE A 218 2.01 -9.06 10.42
N HIS A 219 2.16 -9.18 11.73
CA HIS A 219 1.83 -10.41 12.45
C HIS A 219 0.39 -10.40 12.95
N PHE A 220 -0.35 -11.45 12.59
CA PHE A 220 -1.59 -11.77 13.29
C PHE A 220 -1.27 -12.46 14.61
N LEU A 221 -1.87 -11.95 15.67
CA LEU A 221 -1.76 -12.44 17.05
C LEU A 221 -3.11 -12.94 17.52
N SER A 222 -3.14 -13.73 18.59
CA SER A 222 -4.37 -14.08 19.31
C SER A 222 -4.07 -14.32 20.79
N ASP A 223 -4.98 -13.90 21.66
CA ASP A 223 -4.80 -14.07 23.11
C ASP A 223 -5.14 -15.50 23.59
N ASP A 224 -5.94 -16.22 22.81
CA ASP A 224 -6.39 -17.58 23.11
C ASP A 224 -5.59 -18.68 22.41
N GLY A 225 -4.56 -18.30 21.61
CA GLY A 225 -3.73 -19.24 20.85
C GLY A 225 -4.44 -19.83 19.62
N SER A 226 -5.53 -19.23 19.15
CA SER A 226 -6.18 -19.67 17.90
C SER A 226 -5.30 -19.42 16.68
N VAL A 227 -4.55 -18.32 16.65
CA VAL A 227 -3.47 -18.08 15.67
C VAL A 227 -2.20 -18.76 16.18
N LYS A 228 -1.81 -19.83 15.52
CA LYS A 228 -0.67 -20.67 15.93
C LYS A 228 0.15 -21.10 14.73
N GLU A 229 1.31 -21.67 15.00
CA GLU A 229 2.14 -22.26 13.96
C GLU A 229 1.33 -23.24 13.10
N GLY A 230 1.47 -23.12 11.77
CA GLY A 230 0.70 -23.90 10.81
C GLY A 230 -0.56 -23.23 10.28
N THR A 231 -1.04 -22.12 10.88
CA THR A 231 -2.15 -21.35 10.33
C THR A 231 -1.67 -20.37 9.25
N ALA A 232 -2.54 -20.05 8.28
CA ALA A 232 -2.24 -19.08 7.25
C ALA A 232 -2.05 -17.67 7.83
N MET A 233 -2.84 -17.31 8.86
CA MET A 233 -2.66 -16.06 9.60
C MET A 233 -1.26 -15.95 10.23
N HIS A 234 -0.76 -17.03 10.85
CA HIS A 234 0.58 -17.01 11.42
C HIS A 234 1.66 -16.93 10.34
N GLN A 235 1.46 -17.60 9.21
CA GLN A 235 2.41 -17.58 8.08
C GLN A 235 2.41 -16.23 7.34
N TRP A 236 1.32 -15.50 7.38
CA TRP A 236 1.20 -14.17 6.75
C TRP A 236 2.36 -13.25 7.14
N GLY A 237 2.56 -13.04 8.43
CA GLY A 237 3.64 -12.17 8.92
C GLY A 237 5.03 -12.64 8.51
N LYS A 238 5.26 -13.97 8.46
CA LYS A 238 6.54 -14.53 7.99
C LYS A 238 6.77 -14.25 6.50
N VAL A 239 5.73 -14.40 5.66
CA VAL A 239 5.82 -14.10 4.22
C VAL A 239 6.23 -12.65 4.02
N PHE A 240 5.53 -11.70 4.64
CA PHE A 240 5.83 -10.27 4.51
C PHE A 240 7.21 -9.93 5.07
N GLY A 241 7.56 -10.45 6.24
CA GLY A 241 8.86 -10.21 6.87
C GLY A 241 10.04 -10.68 6.01
N GLU A 242 9.98 -11.90 5.48
CA GLU A 242 11.05 -12.44 4.63
C GLU A 242 11.09 -11.78 3.25
N ALA A 243 9.92 -11.46 2.69
CA ALA A 243 9.86 -10.69 1.46
C ALA A 243 10.50 -9.31 1.62
N GLY A 244 10.21 -8.62 2.73
CA GLY A 244 10.82 -7.33 3.03
C GLY A 244 12.34 -7.38 3.14
N LYS A 245 12.88 -8.39 3.81
CA LYS A 245 14.34 -8.62 3.88
C LYS A 245 14.94 -8.83 2.49
N LYS A 246 14.29 -9.63 1.66
CA LYS A 246 14.77 -9.96 0.30
C LYS A 246 14.73 -8.75 -0.63
N LEU A 247 13.70 -7.92 -0.50
CA LEU A 247 13.52 -6.71 -1.31
C LEU A 247 14.32 -5.50 -0.78
N GLY A 248 14.88 -5.58 0.44
CA GLY A 248 15.50 -4.43 1.09
C GLY A 248 14.49 -3.32 1.46
N ARG A 249 13.22 -3.69 1.68
CA ARG A 249 12.10 -2.79 1.97
C ARG A 249 11.30 -3.37 3.14
N PRO A 250 11.53 -2.91 4.38
CA PRO A 250 10.94 -3.53 5.56
C PRO A 250 9.42 -3.42 5.56
N PHE A 251 8.75 -4.53 5.83
CA PHE A 251 7.36 -4.57 6.21
C PHE A 251 7.16 -4.49 7.73
N THR A 252 8.22 -4.76 8.50
CA THR A 252 8.22 -4.82 9.97
C THR A 252 8.25 -3.43 10.62
N VAL A 253 7.46 -2.50 10.06
CA VAL A 253 7.47 -1.07 10.46
C VAL A 253 7.03 -0.90 11.90
N TYR A 254 5.99 -1.63 12.31
CA TYR A 254 5.47 -1.65 13.67
C TYR A 254 6.42 -2.40 14.62
N GLU A 255 6.82 -3.61 14.23
CA GLU A 255 7.65 -4.51 15.05
C GLU A 255 9.03 -3.90 15.34
N ASP A 256 9.63 -3.25 14.36
CA ASP A 256 10.95 -2.62 14.48
C ASP A 256 10.86 -1.17 14.98
N ASP A 257 9.63 -0.65 15.17
CA ASP A 257 9.36 0.72 15.65
C ASP A 257 10.01 1.80 14.75
N LEU A 258 9.96 1.58 13.44
CA LEU A 258 10.67 2.42 12.48
C LEU A 258 10.14 3.85 12.40
N GLN A 259 8.84 4.02 12.59
CA GLN A 259 8.20 5.34 12.57
C GLN A 259 8.72 6.24 13.70
N ARG A 260 8.66 5.78 14.94
CA ARG A 260 9.10 6.56 16.10
C ARG A 260 10.61 6.79 16.06
N LYS A 261 11.40 5.74 15.82
CA LYS A 261 12.87 5.84 15.72
C LYS A 261 13.30 6.81 14.63
N GLY A 262 12.68 6.76 13.45
CA GLY A 262 12.96 7.67 12.35
C GLY A 262 12.63 9.12 12.67
N MET A 263 11.49 9.38 13.35
CA MET A 263 11.15 10.73 13.83
C MET A 263 12.13 11.24 14.86
N GLU A 264 12.52 10.41 15.86
CA GLU A 264 13.52 10.76 16.87
C GLU A 264 14.87 11.10 16.22
N ALA A 265 15.33 10.26 15.30
CA ALA A 265 16.60 10.46 14.58
C ALA A 265 16.59 11.71 13.69
N ALA A 266 15.44 12.08 13.13
CA ALA A 266 15.28 13.29 12.32
C ALA A 266 15.24 14.58 13.15
N GLY A 267 14.97 14.50 14.47
CA GLY A 267 14.95 15.65 15.39
C GLY A 267 13.56 16.18 15.73
N PHE A 268 12.50 15.44 15.43
CA PHE A 268 11.15 15.77 15.90
C PHE A 268 11.08 15.69 17.44
N VAL A 269 10.23 16.51 18.02
CA VAL A 269 9.94 16.56 19.46
C VAL A 269 8.45 16.26 19.69
N ASP A 270 8.07 16.12 20.96
CA ASP A 270 6.67 15.85 21.33
C ASP A 270 6.10 14.65 20.56
N ILE A 271 6.96 13.61 20.41
CA ILE A 271 6.59 12.41 19.67
C ILE A 271 5.64 11.57 20.51
N GLU A 272 4.45 11.37 19.99
CA GLU A 272 3.43 10.52 20.59
C GLU A 272 3.02 9.42 19.61
N PHE A 273 2.49 8.33 20.16
CA PHE A 273 1.95 7.24 19.36
C PHE A 273 0.69 6.65 19.98
N LYS A 274 -0.14 6.07 19.12
CA LYS A 274 -1.33 5.33 19.52
C LYS A 274 -1.37 4.00 18.82
N ASP A 275 -1.40 2.92 19.60
CA ASP A 275 -1.63 1.57 19.09
C ASP A 275 -3.11 1.25 19.13
N ILE A 276 -3.61 0.66 18.04
CA ILE A 276 -4.99 0.27 17.86
C ILE A 276 -5.02 -1.20 17.52
N GLN A 277 -5.65 -2.01 18.37
CA GLN A 277 -5.89 -3.42 18.10
C GLN A 277 -6.97 -3.54 17.02
N CYS A 278 -6.61 -4.18 15.91
CA CYS A 278 -7.51 -4.39 14.79
C CYS A 278 -7.83 -5.88 14.65
N PRO A 279 -9.03 -6.33 15.04
CA PRO A 279 -9.47 -7.70 14.80
C PRO A 279 -9.52 -8.01 13.31
N MET A 280 -9.31 -9.27 12.94
CA MET A 280 -9.61 -9.78 11.61
C MET A 280 -10.95 -10.49 11.65
N GLY A 281 -12.00 -9.85 11.10
CA GLY A 281 -13.37 -10.35 11.16
C GLY A 281 -14.18 -9.87 12.38
N VAL A 282 -15.32 -10.49 12.62
CA VAL A 282 -16.36 -10.00 13.56
C VAL A 282 -16.38 -10.73 14.93
N TRP A 283 -15.33 -11.45 15.25
CA TRP A 283 -15.27 -12.30 16.45
C TRP A 283 -15.22 -11.53 17.78
N HIS A 284 -14.80 -10.27 17.76
CA HIS A 284 -14.62 -9.49 18.99
C HIS A 284 -15.95 -9.15 19.66
N PRO A 285 -16.09 -9.30 21.01
CA PRO A 285 -17.34 -9.06 21.71
C PRO A 285 -17.75 -7.58 21.76
N ASP A 286 -16.78 -6.66 21.72
CA ASP A 286 -17.08 -5.23 21.59
C ASP A 286 -17.51 -4.91 20.16
N LYS A 287 -18.66 -4.23 20.02
CA LYS A 287 -19.26 -3.94 18.72
C LYS A 287 -18.40 -3.04 17.83
N LYS A 288 -17.73 -2.05 18.40
CA LYS A 288 -16.85 -1.17 17.63
C LYS A 288 -15.64 -1.93 17.11
N ALA A 289 -15.04 -2.77 17.95
CA ALA A 289 -13.93 -3.59 17.53
C ALA A 289 -14.35 -4.61 16.45
N ALA A 290 -15.52 -5.22 16.59
CA ALA A 290 -16.09 -6.12 15.58
C ALA A 290 -16.38 -5.39 14.25
N GLU A 291 -16.87 -4.16 14.29
CA GLU A 291 -17.08 -3.32 13.10
C GLU A 291 -15.75 -2.98 12.43
N ARG A 292 -14.75 -2.58 13.20
CA ARG A 292 -13.37 -2.36 12.70
C ARG A 292 -12.84 -3.60 11.99
N GLY A 293 -12.99 -4.77 12.62
CA GLY A 293 -12.55 -6.04 12.05
C GLY A 293 -13.30 -6.43 10.79
N LEU A 294 -14.61 -6.16 10.72
CA LEU A 294 -15.42 -6.39 9.54
C LEU A 294 -14.92 -5.59 8.33
N TRP A 295 -14.77 -4.29 8.50
CA TRP A 295 -14.35 -3.43 7.39
C TRP A 295 -12.93 -3.73 6.92
N TYR A 296 -12.01 -4.03 7.84
CA TYR A 296 -10.66 -4.44 7.45
C TYR A 296 -10.67 -5.75 6.68
N LYS A 297 -11.45 -6.74 7.15
CA LYS A 297 -11.60 -8.02 6.44
C LYS A 297 -12.14 -7.82 5.02
N ILE A 298 -13.22 -7.03 4.86
CA ILE A 298 -13.79 -6.72 3.54
C ILE A 298 -12.73 -6.09 2.63
N ALA A 299 -11.99 -5.10 3.13
CA ALA A 299 -10.98 -4.41 2.34
C ALA A 299 -9.87 -5.36 1.86
N VAL A 300 -9.41 -6.27 2.70
CA VAL A 300 -8.36 -7.23 2.31
C VAL A 300 -8.90 -8.33 1.39
N GLU A 301 -10.14 -8.82 1.62
CA GLU A 301 -10.74 -9.87 0.79
C GLU A 301 -11.11 -9.38 -0.60
N GLU A 302 -11.34 -8.08 -0.81
CA GLU A 302 -11.63 -7.49 -2.11
C GLU A 302 -10.52 -7.76 -3.13
N ASP A 303 -9.27 -7.63 -2.69
CA ASP A 303 -8.11 -7.96 -3.54
C ASP A 303 -7.02 -8.70 -2.78
N LEU A 304 -7.39 -9.78 -2.10
CA LEU A 304 -6.45 -10.59 -1.31
C LEU A 304 -5.22 -11.03 -2.13
N GLU A 305 -5.44 -11.46 -3.36
CA GLU A 305 -4.36 -11.85 -4.27
C GLU A 305 -3.47 -10.67 -4.65
N GLY A 306 -4.02 -9.46 -4.78
CA GLY A 306 -3.25 -8.24 -5.05
C GLY A 306 -2.18 -7.98 -4.00
N TYR A 307 -2.49 -8.20 -2.73
CA TYR A 307 -1.53 -8.00 -1.63
C TYR A 307 -0.41 -9.05 -1.57
N ILE A 308 -0.63 -10.27 -2.07
CA ILE A 308 0.31 -11.37 -1.87
C ILE A 308 0.97 -11.91 -3.14
N ASN A 309 0.38 -11.70 -4.33
CA ASN A 309 0.87 -12.31 -5.58
C ASN A 309 2.33 -11.94 -5.86
N TYR A 310 2.70 -10.68 -5.75
CA TYR A 310 4.07 -10.25 -5.98
C TYR A 310 5.03 -10.96 -5.01
N LEU A 311 4.69 -10.99 -3.73
CA LEU A 311 5.52 -11.56 -2.68
C LEU A 311 5.65 -13.08 -2.82
N LEU A 312 4.55 -13.78 -3.04
CA LEU A 312 4.57 -15.24 -3.15
C LEU A 312 5.11 -15.72 -4.50
N ASN A 313 4.74 -15.09 -5.61
CA ASN A 313 5.18 -15.57 -6.91
C ASN A 313 6.61 -15.14 -7.26
N LEU A 314 6.97 -13.86 -7.07
CA LEU A 314 8.28 -13.36 -7.49
C LEU A 314 9.34 -13.51 -6.40
N VAL A 315 8.97 -13.29 -5.11
CA VAL A 315 9.96 -13.34 -4.03
C VAL A 315 10.11 -14.74 -3.46
N MET A 316 9.00 -15.48 -3.29
CA MET A 316 9.05 -16.87 -2.76
C MET A 316 9.16 -17.92 -3.88
N GLY A 317 8.88 -17.57 -5.14
CA GLY A 317 8.93 -18.48 -6.27
C GLY A 317 7.77 -19.48 -6.34
N TRP A 318 6.64 -19.16 -5.69
CA TRP A 318 5.44 -19.98 -5.76
C TRP A 318 4.70 -19.81 -7.08
N THR A 319 4.01 -20.83 -7.52
CA THR A 319 3.12 -20.73 -8.67
C THR A 319 1.85 -19.95 -8.33
N PRO A 320 1.15 -19.37 -9.32
CA PRO A 320 -0.14 -18.72 -9.08
C PRO A 320 -1.17 -19.62 -8.39
N GLU A 321 -1.20 -20.91 -8.74
CA GLU A 321 -2.11 -21.87 -8.11
C GLU A 321 -1.79 -22.12 -6.62
N GLU A 322 -0.52 -22.19 -6.27
CA GLU A 322 -0.09 -22.29 -4.87
C GLU A 322 -0.44 -21.04 -4.08
N THR A 323 -0.28 -19.87 -4.67
CA THR A 323 -0.69 -18.60 -4.07
C THR A 323 -2.20 -18.54 -3.83
N LYS A 324 -3.01 -18.94 -4.80
CA LYS A 324 -4.47 -19.04 -4.64
C LYS A 324 -4.88 -19.99 -3.50
N ARG A 325 -4.18 -21.11 -3.35
CA ARG A 325 -4.44 -22.04 -2.24
C ARG A 325 -4.13 -21.42 -0.89
N PHE A 326 -3.00 -20.73 -0.76
CA PHE A 326 -2.68 -19.99 0.46
C PHE A 326 -3.72 -18.91 0.77
N ALA A 327 -4.12 -18.12 -0.23
CA ALA A 327 -5.18 -17.12 -0.11
C ALA A 327 -6.51 -17.73 0.38
N ALA A 328 -6.88 -18.88 -0.18
CA ALA A 328 -8.11 -19.58 0.22
C ALA A 328 -8.04 -20.07 1.68
N HIS A 329 -6.88 -20.56 2.15
CA HIS A 329 -6.69 -20.92 3.56
C HIS A 329 -6.77 -19.68 4.47
N ALA A 330 -6.13 -18.57 4.10
CA ALA A 330 -6.22 -17.32 4.85
C ALA A 330 -7.67 -16.85 4.95
N LYS A 331 -8.40 -16.82 3.84
CA LYS A 331 -9.81 -16.45 3.79
C LYS A 331 -10.69 -17.36 4.66
N LYS A 332 -10.46 -18.69 4.61
CA LYS A 332 -11.15 -19.66 5.47
C LYS A 332 -10.92 -19.37 6.95
N GLU A 333 -9.67 -19.10 7.36
CA GLU A 333 -9.34 -18.78 8.75
C GLU A 333 -9.99 -17.47 9.21
N TRP A 334 -9.99 -16.41 8.37
CA TRP A 334 -10.63 -15.13 8.69
C TRP A 334 -12.16 -15.21 8.84
N ASN A 335 -12.76 -16.22 8.23
CA ASN A 335 -14.19 -16.48 8.31
C ASN A 335 -14.55 -17.52 9.38
N ASP A 336 -13.56 -18.19 10.01
CA ASP A 336 -13.82 -19.13 11.10
C ASP A 336 -14.09 -18.35 12.41
N PRO A 337 -15.29 -18.46 13.00
CA PRO A 337 -15.61 -17.78 14.24
C PRO A 337 -14.77 -18.24 15.45
N LYS A 338 -13.99 -19.30 15.30
CA LYS A 338 -13.04 -19.79 16.32
C LYS A 338 -11.63 -19.19 16.19
N MET A 339 -11.40 -18.44 15.12
CA MET A 339 -10.12 -17.75 14.90
C MET A 339 -10.24 -16.31 15.38
N HIS A 340 -9.55 -16.00 16.48
CA HIS A 340 -9.59 -14.69 17.11
C HIS A 340 -8.34 -13.87 16.80
N GLY A 341 -7.97 -13.86 15.53
CA GLY A 341 -6.78 -13.15 15.04
C GLY A 341 -6.97 -11.64 15.05
N TYR A 342 -5.93 -10.92 15.45
CA TYR A 342 -5.83 -9.47 15.35
C TYR A 342 -4.39 -9.06 15.00
N PHE A 343 -4.23 -7.84 14.54
CA PHE A 343 -2.94 -7.20 14.34
C PHE A 343 -2.97 -5.79 14.96
N TRP A 344 -1.81 -5.12 14.98
CA TRP A 344 -1.70 -3.77 15.49
C TRP A 344 -1.60 -2.76 14.37
N LEU A 345 -2.35 -1.67 14.48
CA LEU A 345 -2.12 -0.44 13.76
C LEU A 345 -1.42 0.54 14.69
N ARG A 346 -0.50 1.33 14.19
CA ARG A 346 0.17 2.39 14.94
C ARG A 346 0.12 3.70 14.18
N VAL A 347 -0.37 4.73 14.85
CA VAL A 347 -0.20 6.12 14.43
C VAL A 347 0.91 6.72 15.28
N VAL A 348 1.90 7.30 14.64
CA VAL A 348 2.97 8.07 15.31
C VAL A 348 2.95 9.47 14.75
N TYR A 349 2.99 10.49 15.59
CA TYR A 349 3.16 11.88 15.16
C TYR A 349 4.19 12.60 16.02
N GLY A 350 4.84 13.60 15.40
CA GLY A 350 5.84 14.41 16.04
C GLY A 350 5.82 15.84 15.51
N ARG A 351 6.27 16.79 16.30
CA ARG A 351 6.31 18.21 15.98
C ARG A 351 7.75 18.63 15.63
N LYS A 352 7.92 19.42 14.57
CA LYS A 352 9.20 20.09 14.33
C LYS A 352 9.40 21.20 15.37
N PRO A 353 10.58 21.29 16.04
CA PRO A 353 10.88 22.42 16.96
C PRO A 353 10.71 23.78 16.28
N GLU A 354 10.45 24.82 17.12
CA GLU A 354 10.42 26.22 16.68
C GLU A 354 11.80 26.68 16.15
#